data_c74d193d82e3acec0f844387e1906201
#
_entry.id   c74d193d82e3acec0f844387e1906201
#
_cell.length_a   1.000
_cell.length_b   1.000
_cell.length_c   1.000
_cell.angle_alpha   90.00
_cell.angle_beta   90.00
_cell.angle_gamma   90.00
#
_symmetry.space_group_name_H-M   'P 1'
#
loop_
_entity.id
_entity.type
_entity.pdbx_description
1 polymer ?
#
loop_
_entity_poly.entity_id
_entity_poly.type
_entity_poly.pdbx_seq_one_letter_code
_entity_poly.pdbx_strand_id
1 'polypeptide(L)'
;MKRVSLTQYLVEQQRDRGQIPPPLRLLIETVARACKHIAISVNKGALGDVLGSTDTENVQGEVQKKLDVIANEVLIEANVWGGHLAAMASEEMDTIHVVPDRYPQGEYLLLFDPLDGSSNIDVNVSKIGRAHV
;
A
#
# COMPACT_ATOMS: atom_id res chain seq x y z
N MET A 1 -16.73 18.97 15.11
CA MET A 1 -16.27 17.56 15.02
C MET A 1 -14.80 17.47 15.38
N LYS A 2 -14.47 16.69 16.37
CA LYS A 2 -13.07 16.47 16.75
C LYS A 2 -12.41 15.55 15.71
N ARG A 3 -11.33 16.00 15.09
CA ARG A 3 -10.56 15.17 14.14
C ARG A 3 -9.57 14.31 14.92
N VAL A 4 -9.56 13.02 14.65
CA VAL A 4 -8.65 12.05 15.25
C VAL A 4 -7.78 11.49 14.13
N SER A 5 -6.46 11.53 14.32
CA SER A 5 -5.54 10.88 13.38
C SER A 5 -5.53 9.37 13.58
N LEU A 6 -5.10 8.63 12.54
CA LEU A 6 -4.90 7.18 12.67
C LEU A 6 -3.93 6.87 13.81
N THR A 7 -2.82 7.59 13.90
CA THR A 7 -1.83 7.40 14.97
C THR A 7 -2.45 7.60 16.35
N GLN A 8 -3.23 8.68 16.54
CA GLN A 8 -3.90 8.92 17.80
C GLN A 8 -4.87 7.77 18.15
N TYR A 9 -5.68 7.34 17.20
CA TYR A 9 -6.60 6.23 17.40
C TYR A 9 -5.87 4.94 17.82
N LEU A 10 -4.81 4.58 17.11
CA LEU A 10 -4.04 3.37 17.41
C LEU A 10 -3.36 3.44 18.79
N VAL A 11 -2.80 4.59 19.15
CA VAL A 11 -2.18 4.81 20.47
C VAL A 11 -3.22 4.67 21.58
N GLU A 12 -4.38 5.28 21.43
CA GLU A 12 -5.47 5.18 22.40
C GLU A 12 -5.98 3.74 22.56
N GLN A 13 -6.15 3.00 21.45
CA GLN A 13 -6.55 1.60 21.48
C GLN A 13 -5.50 0.72 22.17
N GLN A 14 -4.23 0.96 21.91
CA GLN A 14 -3.14 0.22 22.54
C GLN A 14 -3.08 0.49 24.04
N ARG A 15 -3.16 1.76 24.44
CA ARG A 15 -3.07 2.19 25.84
C ARG A 15 -4.30 1.78 26.67
N ASP A 16 -5.49 2.05 26.14
CA ASP A 16 -6.71 1.99 26.93
C ASP A 16 -7.37 0.59 26.90
N ARG A 17 -7.15 -0.17 25.83
CA ARG A 17 -7.76 -1.49 25.63
C ARG A 17 -6.77 -2.64 25.49
N GLY A 18 -5.50 -2.36 25.28
CA GLY A 18 -4.48 -3.40 25.08
C GLY A 18 -4.70 -4.30 23.86
N GLN A 19 -5.54 -3.87 22.91
CA GLN A 19 -5.98 -4.71 21.79
C GLN A 19 -5.00 -4.73 20.61
N ILE A 20 -4.14 -3.74 20.52
CA ILE A 20 -3.19 -3.60 19.41
C ILE A 20 -1.77 -3.69 19.95
N PRO A 21 -1.08 -4.82 19.74
CA PRO A 21 0.34 -4.92 20.11
C PRO A 21 1.20 -3.88 19.38
N PRO A 22 2.29 -3.37 19.99
CA PRO A 22 3.17 -2.39 19.36
C PRO A 22 3.67 -2.75 17.96
N PRO A 23 4.06 -4.01 17.66
CA PRO A 23 4.44 -4.40 16.31
C PRO A 23 3.31 -4.25 15.29
N LEU A 24 2.09 -4.62 15.65
CA LEU A 24 0.92 -4.46 14.79
C LEU A 24 0.60 -2.99 14.55
N ARG A 25 0.70 -2.15 15.57
CA ARG A 25 0.51 -0.71 15.41
C ARG A 25 1.49 -0.13 14.39
N LEU A 26 2.77 -0.46 14.50
CA LEU A 26 3.78 0.02 13.57
C LEU A 26 3.52 -0.48 12.15
N LEU A 27 3.12 -1.73 11.99
CA LEU A 27 2.77 -2.30 10.69
C LEU A 27 1.60 -1.54 10.05
N ILE A 28 0.52 -1.28 10.79
CA ILE A 28 -0.63 -0.52 10.30
C ILE A 28 -0.23 0.90 9.89
N GLU A 29 0.57 1.59 10.70
CA GLU A 29 1.06 2.94 10.38
C GLU A 29 1.96 2.96 9.15
N THR A 30 2.80 1.94 8.97
CA THR A 30 3.68 1.81 7.81
C THR A 30 2.88 1.58 6.53
N VAL A 31 1.89 0.71 6.57
CA VAL A 31 0.96 0.50 5.45
C VAL A 31 0.21 1.79 5.10
N ALA A 32 -0.30 2.51 6.09
CA ALA A 32 -0.99 3.78 5.86
C ALA A 32 -0.10 4.84 5.20
N ARG A 33 1.17 4.94 5.60
CA ARG A 33 2.13 5.84 4.94
C ARG A 33 2.43 5.42 3.50
N ALA A 34 2.59 4.12 3.26
CA ALA A 34 2.77 3.59 1.91
C ALA A 34 1.57 3.92 1.01
N CYS A 35 0.35 3.75 1.52
CA CYS A 35 -0.88 4.12 0.80
C CYS A 35 -0.93 5.62 0.45
N LYS A 36 -0.51 6.50 1.34
CA LYS A 36 -0.41 7.95 1.04
C LYS A 36 0.60 8.23 -0.08
N HIS A 37 1.73 7.55 -0.04
CA HIS A 37 2.76 7.69 -1.08
C HIS A 37 2.23 7.21 -2.45
N ILE A 38 1.55 6.08 -2.49
CA ILE A 38 0.90 5.56 -3.70
C ILE A 38 -0.16 6.55 -4.21
N ALA A 39 -0.99 7.10 -3.34
CA ALA A 39 -2.02 8.07 -3.71
C ALA A 39 -1.42 9.31 -4.39
N ILE A 40 -0.33 9.84 -3.86
CA ILE A 40 0.38 10.97 -4.45
C ILE A 40 0.95 10.59 -5.82
N SER A 41 1.54 9.41 -5.95
CA SER A 41 2.12 8.93 -7.21
C SER A 41 1.06 8.73 -8.29
N VAL A 42 -0.09 8.15 -7.93
CA VAL A 42 -1.23 7.97 -8.84
C VAL A 42 -1.78 9.32 -9.31
N ASN A 43 -1.98 10.26 -8.41
CA ASN A 43 -2.47 11.60 -8.76
C ASN A 43 -1.50 12.36 -9.67
N LYS A 44 -0.20 12.26 -9.43
CA LYS A 44 0.82 12.87 -10.30
C LYS A 44 0.87 12.20 -11.67
N GLY A 45 0.78 10.88 -11.74
CA GLY A 45 0.74 10.12 -12.98
C GLY A 45 -0.50 10.46 -13.81
N ALA A 46 -1.67 10.50 -13.18
CA ALA A 46 -2.93 10.88 -13.83
C ALA A 46 -2.89 12.31 -14.39
N LEU A 47 -2.26 13.26 -13.68
CA LEU A 47 -2.13 14.65 -14.13
C LEU A 47 -1.06 14.82 -15.22
N GLY A 48 0.03 14.07 -15.16
CA GLY A 48 1.16 14.21 -16.09
C GLY A 48 0.91 13.55 -17.45
N ASP A 49 0.36 12.35 -17.45
CA ASP A 49 0.24 11.52 -18.64
C ASP A 49 -1.15 11.63 -19.32
N VAL A 50 -2.22 11.85 -18.54
CA VAL A 50 -3.58 11.94 -19.06
C VAL A 50 -3.87 13.29 -19.72
N LEU A 51 -3.26 14.37 -19.25
CA LEU A 51 -3.41 15.71 -19.84
C LEU A 51 -2.54 15.94 -21.08
N GLY A 52 -1.58 15.05 -21.35
CA GLY A 52 -0.65 15.18 -22.45
C GLY A 52 -0.81 14.18 -23.60
N SER A 53 -1.63 13.15 -23.45
CA SER A 53 -1.79 12.12 -24.47
C SER A 53 -3.18 12.08 -25.06
N THR A 54 -3.24 12.34 -26.33
CA THR A 54 -4.37 12.01 -27.18
C THR A 54 -4.43 10.49 -27.35
N ASP A 55 -5.40 9.88 -26.66
CA ASP A 55 -6.15 8.70 -27.06
C ASP A 55 -5.42 7.55 -27.80
N THR A 56 -4.76 6.66 -27.02
CA THR A 56 -4.76 5.27 -27.44
C THR A 56 -4.96 4.40 -26.18
N GLU A 57 -5.90 3.47 -26.24
CA GLU A 57 -6.12 2.45 -25.19
C GLU A 57 -4.82 1.77 -24.75
N ASN A 58 -3.85 1.63 -25.64
CA ASN A 58 -2.53 1.06 -25.38
C ASN A 58 -1.69 1.90 -24.41
N VAL A 59 -1.72 3.22 -24.52
CA VAL A 59 -0.96 4.12 -23.63
C VAL A 59 -1.56 4.11 -22.22
N GLN A 60 -2.89 4.11 -22.11
CA GLN A 60 -3.57 4.01 -20.82
C GLN A 60 -3.29 2.68 -20.13
N GLY A 61 -3.32 1.56 -20.86
CA GLY A 61 -2.99 0.25 -20.33
C GLY A 61 -1.55 0.15 -19.83
N GLU A 62 -0.60 0.77 -20.52
CA GLU A 62 0.80 0.83 -20.10
C GLU A 62 1.00 1.68 -18.85
N VAL A 63 0.31 2.81 -18.74
CA VAL A 63 0.34 3.67 -17.53
C VAL A 63 -0.23 2.95 -16.33
N GLN A 64 -1.37 2.26 -16.46
CA GLN A 64 -1.97 1.45 -15.41
C GLN A 64 -1.02 0.36 -14.94
N LYS A 65 -0.41 -0.39 -15.85
CA LYS A 65 0.56 -1.44 -15.55
C LYS A 65 1.77 -0.91 -14.79
N LYS A 66 2.26 0.26 -15.19
CA LYS A 66 3.37 0.93 -14.51
C LYS A 66 3.00 1.36 -13.10
N LEU A 67 1.80 1.89 -12.90
CA LEU A 67 1.30 2.29 -11.58
C LEU A 67 1.10 1.08 -10.67
N ASP A 68 0.59 -0.03 -11.17
CA ASP A 68 0.45 -1.28 -10.43
C ASP A 68 1.80 -1.79 -9.93
N VAL A 69 2.82 -1.79 -10.79
CA VAL A 69 4.20 -2.18 -10.43
C VAL A 69 4.76 -1.26 -9.35
N ILE A 70 4.66 0.05 -9.54
CA ILE A 70 5.16 1.03 -8.56
C ILE A 70 4.45 0.89 -7.21
N ALA A 71 3.14 0.75 -7.22
CA ALA A 71 2.35 0.60 -6.00
C ALA A 71 2.74 -0.67 -5.23
N ASN A 72 2.95 -1.77 -5.95
CA ASN A 72 3.42 -3.02 -5.38
C ASN A 72 4.79 -2.87 -4.73
N GLU A 73 5.76 -2.29 -5.45
CA GLU A 73 7.10 -2.04 -4.94
C GLU A 73 7.10 -1.15 -3.70
N VAL A 74 6.33 -0.09 -3.69
CA VAL A 74 6.21 0.83 -2.54
C VAL A 74 5.74 0.08 -1.28
N LEU A 75 4.74 -0.78 -1.40
CA LEU A 75 4.25 -1.56 -0.26
C LEU A 75 5.27 -2.59 0.24
N ILE A 76 5.95 -3.28 -0.66
CA ILE A 76 6.99 -4.24 -0.29
C ILE A 76 8.16 -3.53 0.39
N GLU A 77 8.72 -2.52 -0.23
CA GLU A 77 9.87 -1.77 0.28
C GLU A 77 9.58 -1.12 1.64
N ALA A 78 8.37 -0.60 1.83
CA ALA A 78 7.98 0.02 3.09
C ALA A 78 7.91 -0.96 4.26
N ASN A 79 7.63 -2.24 4.01
CA ASN A 79 7.32 -3.21 5.04
C ASN A 79 8.37 -4.32 5.25
N VAL A 80 9.25 -4.55 4.27
CA VAL A 80 10.18 -5.69 4.29
C VAL A 80 11.20 -5.64 5.44
N TRP A 81 11.60 -4.47 5.86
CA TRP A 81 12.68 -4.24 6.83
C TRP A 81 12.20 -4.14 8.29
N GLY A 82 10.90 -4.05 8.53
CA GLY A 82 10.36 -3.67 9.85
C GLY A 82 10.46 -4.72 10.95
N GLY A 83 10.75 -5.98 10.60
CA GLY A 83 10.85 -7.07 11.57
C GLY A 83 9.51 -7.59 12.08
N HIS A 84 8.38 -7.19 11.46
CA HIS A 84 7.03 -7.58 11.89
C HIS A 84 6.43 -8.69 11.04
N LEU A 85 6.99 -8.91 9.83
CA LEU A 85 6.44 -9.81 8.84
C LEU A 85 7.26 -11.09 8.70
N ALA A 86 6.56 -12.19 8.53
CA ALA A 86 7.15 -13.44 8.04
C ALA A 86 7.21 -13.44 6.51
N ALA A 87 6.14 -12.97 5.87
CA ALA A 87 6.04 -12.90 4.42
C ALA A 87 4.97 -11.90 3.98
N MET A 88 5.00 -11.57 2.68
CA MET A 88 3.97 -10.76 2.02
C MET A 88 3.42 -11.48 0.80
N ALA A 89 2.14 -11.29 0.51
CA ALA A 89 1.51 -11.73 -0.71
C ALA A 89 0.74 -10.58 -1.33
N SER A 90 0.96 -10.35 -2.61
CA SER A 90 0.31 -9.30 -3.39
C SER A 90 -0.46 -9.91 -4.55
N GLU A 91 -1.59 -9.28 -4.90
CA GLU A 91 -2.33 -9.64 -6.11
C GLU A 91 -1.48 -9.50 -7.37
N GLU A 92 -0.50 -8.60 -7.36
CA GLU A 92 0.42 -8.33 -8.48
C GLU A 92 1.59 -9.34 -8.58
N MET A 93 1.69 -10.29 -7.66
CA MET A 93 2.79 -11.26 -7.64
C MET A 93 2.29 -12.70 -7.75
N ASP A 94 2.98 -13.51 -8.54
CA ASP A 94 2.67 -14.92 -8.68
C ASP A 94 3.07 -15.76 -7.47
N THR A 95 4.02 -15.28 -6.69
CA THR A 95 4.58 -16.00 -5.53
C THR A 95 4.66 -15.11 -4.29
N ILE A 96 4.72 -15.75 -3.14
CA ILE A 96 4.90 -15.07 -1.85
C ILE A 96 6.29 -14.41 -1.80
N HIS A 97 6.33 -13.16 -1.36
CA HIS A 97 7.57 -12.47 -1.05
C HIS A 97 8.00 -12.80 0.38
N VAL A 98 9.01 -13.66 0.51
CA VAL A 98 9.58 -14.00 1.80
C VAL A 98 10.52 -12.89 2.25
N VAL A 99 10.47 -12.52 3.53
CA VAL A 99 11.39 -11.52 4.09
C VAL A 99 12.84 -12.02 3.95
N PRO A 100 13.75 -11.23 3.36
CA PRO A 100 15.16 -11.63 3.22
C PRO A 100 15.84 -11.88 4.57
N ASP A 101 16.78 -12.82 4.61
CA ASP A 101 17.49 -13.23 5.84
C ASP A 101 18.23 -12.09 6.53
N ARG A 102 18.59 -11.03 5.80
CA ARG A 102 19.22 -9.82 6.37
C ARG A 102 18.32 -9.03 7.32
N TYR A 103 17.00 -9.28 7.29
CA TYR A 103 16.04 -8.65 8.17
C TYR A 103 15.46 -9.65 9.16
N PRO A 104 15.09 -9.21 10.38
CA PRO A 104 14.37 -10.06 11.31
C PRO A 104 13.02 -10.50 10.73
N GLN A 105 12.63 -11.74 10.98
CA GLN A 105 11.29 -12.22 10.66
C GLN A 105 10.36 -11.98 11.84
N GLY A 106 9.12 -11.61 11.55
CA GLY A 106 8.07 -11.41 12.53
C GLY A 106 6.97 -12.46 12.42
N GLU A 107 5.87 -12.19 13.10
CA GLU A 107 4.76 -13.14 13.24
C GLU A 107 3.61 -12.88 12.25
N TYR A 108 3.60 -11.72 11.57
CA TYR A 108 2.49 -11.32 10.72
C TYR A 108 2.71 -11.70 9.26
N LEU A 109 1.61 -11.96 8.59
CA LEU A 109 1.53 -12.04 7.12
C LEU A 109 0.79 -10.82 6.61
N LEU A 110 1.32 -10.17 5.58
CA LEU A 110 0.67 -9.04 4.92
C LEU A 110 0.18 -9.48 3.53
N LEU A 111 -1.13 -9.50 3.37
CA LEU A 111 -1.78 -9.78 2.10
C LEU A 111 -2.42 -8.49 1.60
N PHE A 112 -2.15 -8.12 0.35
CA PHE A 112 -2.65 -6.85 -0.17
C PHE A 112 -2.90 -6.86 -1.68
N ASP A 113 -3.80 -5.97 -2.08
CA ASP A 113 -3.99 -5.52 -3.44
C ASP A 113 -3.51 -4.06 -3.47
N PRO A 114 -2.38 -3.75 -4.13
CA PRO A 114 -1.76 -2.43 -4.02
C PRO A 114 -2.61 -1.33 -4.64
N LEU A 115 -3.39 -1.65 -5.66
CA LEU A 115 -4.17 -0.68 -6.41
C LEU A 115 -5.47 -1.32 -6.92
N ASP A 116 -6.42 -1.52 -5.98
CA ASP A 116 -7.72 -2.10 -6.28
C ASP A 116 -8.50 -1.24 -7.29
N GLY A 117 -9.01 -1.86 -8.33
CA GLY A 117 -9.74 -1.18 -9.39
C GLY A 117 -8.84 -0.32 -10.28
N SER A 118 -7.64 -0.78 -10.60
CA SER A 118 -6.67 -0.07 -11.45
C SER A 118 -7.25 0.32 -12.83
N SER A 119 -8.20 -0.43 -13.35
CA SER A 119 -8.92 -0.10 -14.59
C SER A 119 -9.74 1.20 -14.53
N ASN A 120 -9.98 1.74 -13.34
CA ASN A 120 -10.74 2.97 -13.13
C ASN A 120 -9.85 4.21 -12.88
N ILE A 121 -8.54 4.08 -12.98
CA ILE A 121 -7.59 5.19 -12.72
C ILE A 121 -7.81 6.33 -13.70
N ASP A 122 -8.08 6.03 -14.95
CA ASP A 122 -8.34 6.97 -16.03
C ASP A 122 -9.57 7.87 -15.79
N VAL A 123 -10.54 7.40 -15.04
CA VAL A 123 -11.74 8.16 -14.64
C VAL A 123 -11.62 8.73 -13.22
N ASN A 124 -10.44 8.74 -12.66
CA ASN A 124 -10.13 9.30 -11.34
C ASN A 124 -10.87 8.59 -10.18
N VAL A 125 -11.24 7.33 -10.38
CA VAL A 125 -11.86 6.48 -9.38
C VAL A 125 -10.90 5.34 -9.07
N SER A 126 -10.12 5.47 -8.01
CA SER A 126 -9.23 4.41 -7.53
C SER A 126 -9.42 4.15 -6.05
N LYS A 127 -9.37 2.91 -5.68
CA LYS A 127 -9.26 2.48 -4.28
C LYS A 127 -7.82 2.11 -4.01
N ILE A 128 -7.24 2.72 -3.02
CA ILE A 128 -5.85 2.48 -2.65
C ILE A 128 -5.80 1.52 -1.49
N GLY A 129 -5.13 0.40 -1.73
CA GLY A 129 -4.70 -0.52 -0.71
C GLY A 129 -5.82 -1.26 0.03
N ARG A 130 -5.92 -2.53 -0.20
CA ARG A 130 -6.55 -3.48 0.69
C ARG A 130 -5.45 -4.28 1.37
N ALA A 131 -5.31 -4.15 2.66
CA ALA A 131 -4.38 -4.94 3.44
C ALA A 131 -5.13 -5.77 4.48
N HIS A 132 -4.81 -7.05 4.53
CA HIS A 132 -5.21 -7.95 5.60
C HIS A 132 -3.96 -8.32 6.40
N VAL A 133 -4.09 -8.20 7.67
CA VAL A 133 -3.00 -8.49 8.63
C VAL A 133 -3.30 -9.73 9.44
#